data_6d20fd0cb2cea3775bec8b5544ccdc11
#
_entry.id   6d20fd0cb2cea3775bec8b5544ccdc11
#
_cell.length_a   1.000
_cell.length_b   1.000
_cell.length_c   1.000
_cell.angle_alpha   90.00
_cell.angle_beta   90.00
_cell.angle_gamma   90.00
#
_symmetry.space_group_name_H-M   'P 1'
#
loop_
_entity.id
_entity.type
_entity.pdbx_description
1 polymer ?
#
loop_
_entity_poly.entity_id
_entity_poly.type
_entity_poly.pdbx_seq_one_letter_code
_entity_poly.pdbx_strand_id
1 'polypeptide(L)'
;MKKYQQLAEQLREQIASGIWQPGDRLPSLRDQVALSGMSFMTVSHAYQLLESQGYIIARPQSGYYVAPQAIKMPKAPVIPVTRDEAVDINTYIFDMLQASRDPSVVPFASAFPDPRLFPLQQLNRSLAQVSKTATAMSVIENLPPGNAELRQAIARRYALQGITISPDEIVITAGALEALNLSLQAVTEPGDWVIVENPCFYGALQALERLRLKALSVATDVKEGIDLQALELALQEYPVKACWLMTNSQNPLGFTLTPQKKAQLVALLNQYNVTLIEDDVYSELYFVREKPLPAKAWDRHDGVLHCSSFSKCLVPGFRIGWVAAGKHARKIQRLQLMSTLSTSSPMQLALVDYLSTRRYDAHLRRLRRQLAERKQRAWQALLRYLPAEVKIHHNDSGYFLWLELPEPLDAGELSLAALTHHISIAPGKMFSTGENWSRFFRFNTAWQWGEREEQAVKQLGKLIQERL
;
A
#
# COMPACT_ATOMS: atom_id res chain seq x y z
N MET A 1 -32.47 -4.90 -20.55
CA MET A 1 -31.97 -3.51 -20.71
C MET A 1 -32.81 -2.78 -21.74
N LYS A 2 -33.21 -1.53 -21.49
CA LYS A 2 -34.02 -0.76 -22.47
C LYS A 2 -33.14 -0.36 -23.67
N LYS A 3 -33.74 -0.26 -24.88
CA LYS A 3 -32.99 0.01 -26.12
C LYS A 3 -32.11 1.28 -26.06
N TYR A 4 -32.57 2.36 -25.40
CA TYR A 4 -31.77 3.58 -25.25
C TYR A 4 -30.54 3.38 -24.33
N GLN A 5 -30.65 2.52 -23.32
CA GLN A 5 -29.52 2.17 -22.46
C GLN A 5 -28.47 1.34 -23.20
N GLN A 6 -28.89 0.43 -24.10
CA GLN A 6 -27.97 -0.34 -24.95
C GLN A 6 -27.19 0.58 -25.89
N LEU A 7 -27.86 1.54 -26.54
CA LEU A 7 -27.19 2.51 -27.41
C LEU A 7 -26.22 3.41 -26.62
N ALA A 8 -26.65 3.89 -25.45
CA ALA A 8 -25.77 4.71 -24.61
C ALA A 8 -24.53 3.94 -24.15
N GLU A 9 -24.68 2.66 -23.76
CA GLU A 9 -23.57 1.79 -23.40
C GLU A 9 -22.61 1.57 -24.56
N GLN A 10 -23.13 1.24 -25.74
CA GLN A 10 -22.33 1.07 -26.96
C GLN A 10 -21.52 2.32 -27.30
N LEU A 11 -22.12 3.50 -27.27
CA LEU A 11 -21.42 4.77 -27.51
C LEU A 11 -20.40 5.07 -26.42
N ARG A 12 -20.71 4.74 -25.16
CA ARG A 12 -19.78 4.87 -24.04
C ARG A 12 -18.54 3.98 -24.23
N GLU A 13 -18.72 2.74 -24.62
CA GLU A 13 -17.61 1.82 -24.94
C GLU A 13 -16.76 2.34 -26.12
N GLN A 14 -17.37 2.91 -27.14
CA GLN A 14 -16.66 3.51 -28.26
C GLN A 14 -15.84 4.75 -27.84
N ILE A 15 -16.34 5.55 -26.91
CA ILE A 15 -15.63 6.68 -26.33
C ILE A 15 -14.46 6.14 -25.45
N ALA A 16 -14.74 5.17 -24.61
CA ALA A 16 -13.73 4.57 -23.70
C ALA A 16 -12.60 3.86 -24.46
N SER A 17 -12.90 3.22 -25.61
CA SER A 17 -11.91 2.59 -26.48
C SER A 17 -11.16 3.56 -27.40
N GLY A 18 -11.44 4.88 -27.30
CA GLY A 18 -10.76 5.90 -28.11
C GLY A 18 -11.22 5.98 -29.58
N ILE A 19 -12.30 5.29 -29.99
CA ILE A 19 -12.91 5.45 -31.30
C ILE A 19 -13.40 6.91 -31.49
N TRP A 20 -13.96 7.47 -30.43
CA TRP A 20 -14.31 8.88 -30.32
C TRP A 20 -13.40 9.54 -29.30
N GLN A 21 -12.61 10.53 -29.75
CA GLN A 21 -11.68 11.27 -28.85
C GLN A 21 -12.37 12.51 -28.24
N PRO A 22 -11.87 13.05 -27.12
CA PRO A 22 -12.36 14.29 -26.55
C PRO A 22 -12.36 15.40 -27.57
N GLY A 23 -13.52 16.04 -27.74
CA GLY A 23 -13.74 17.09 -28.73
C GLY A 23 -14.26 16.60 -30.07
N ASP A 24 -14.29 15.28 -30.32
CA ASP A 24 -14.91 14.75 -31.52
C ASP A 24 -16.42 14.97 -31.55
N ARG A 25 -16.92 15.23 -32.75
CA ARG A 25 -18.36 15.40 -32.97
C ARG A 25 -18.99 14.02 -33.17
N LEU A 26 -19.96 13.67 -32.33
CA LEU A 26 -20.77 12.46 -32.54
C LEU A 26 -21.76 12.65 -33.68
N PRO A 27 -22.26 11.54 -34.29
CA PRO A 27 -23.33 11.60 -35.26
C PRO A 27 -24.50 12.42 -34.75
N SER A 28 -25.16 13.17 -35.62
CA SER A 28 -26.38 13.87 -35.26
C SER A 28 -27.46 12.88 -34.81
N LEU A 29 -28.48 13.32 -34.06
CA LEU A 29 -29.59 12.44 -33.65
C LEU A 29 -30.23 11.75 -34.87
N ARG A 30 -30.34 12.46 -36.02
CA ARG A 30 -30.87 11.91 -37.25
C ARG A 30 -29.97 10.88 -37.89
N ASP A 31 -28.68 11.16 -37.95
CA ASP A 31 -27.68 10.22 -38.49
C ASP A 31 -27.61 8.97 -37.61
N GLN A 32 -27.67 9.14 -36.28
CA GLN A 32 -27.64 8.01 -35.36
C GLN A 32 -28.94 7.16 -35.45
N VAL A 33 -30.07 7.75 -35.74
CA VAL A 33 -31.31 7.04 -36.06
C VAL A 33 -31.11 6.17 -37.29
N ALA A 34 -30.52 6.74 -38.35
CA ALA A 34 -30.25 6.01 -39.60
C ALA A 34 -29.23 4.87 -39.37
N LEU A 35 -28.20 5.10 -38.56
CA LEU A 35 -27.15 4.11 -38.24
C LEU A 35 -27.65 2.98 -37.34
N SER A 36 -28.46 3.30 -36.34
CA SER A 36 -28.89 2.32 -35.32
C SER A 36 -30.21 1.63 -35.64
N GLY A 37 -30.99 2.16 -36.59
CA GLY A 37 -32.36 1.70 -36.86
C GLY A 37 -33.35 1.92 -35.69
N MET A 38 -32.98 2.70 -34.72
CA MET A 38 -33.81 2.99 -33.52
C MET A 38 -34.69 4.23 -33.73
N SER A 39 -35.78 4.38 -32.96
CA SER A 39 -36.61 5.57 -33.04
C SER A 39 -35.86 6.82 -32.56
N PHE A 40 -36.23 7.99 -33.10
CA PHE A 40 -35.65 9.27 -32.70
C PHE A 40 -35.71 9.50 -31.18
N MET A 41 -36.80 9.14 -30.52
CA MET A 41 -36.96 9.24 -29.05
C MET A 41 -35.95 8.34 -28.29
N THR A 42 -35.72 7.13 -28.80
CA THR A 42 -34.73 6.19 -28.23
C THR A 42 -33.33 6.75 -28.32
N VAL A 43 -32.94 7.28 -29.48
CA VAL A 43 -31.64 7.91 -29.70
C VAL A 43 -31.50 9.17 -28.85
N SER A 44 -32.50 10.01 -28.81
CA SER A 44 -32.50 11.24 -27.99
C SER A 44 -32.31 10.92 -26.50
N HIS A 45 -33.00 9.91 -25.97
CA HIS A 45 -32.82 9.46 -24.56
C HIS A 45 -31.42 8.90 -24.31
N ALA A 46 -30.83 8.18 -25.28
CA ALA A 46 -29.47 7.69 -25.15
C ALA A 46 -28.45 8.83 -25.04
N TYR A 47 -28.59 9.85 -25.88
CA TYR A 47 -27.71 11.03 -25.87
C TYR A 47 -27.89 11.86 -24.58
N GLN A 48 -29.12 12.07 -24.14
CA GLN A 48 -29.42 12.74 -22.85
C GLN A 48 -28.80 11.98 -21.67
N LEU A 49 -28.85 10.64 -21.69
CA LEU A 49 -28.21 9.82 -20.68
C LEU A 49 -26.68 10.00 -20.66
N LEU A 50 -26.03 9.96 -21.84
CA LEU A 50 -24.58 10.19 -21.96
C LEU A 50 -24.19 11.61 -21.54
N GLU A 51 -25.02 12.62 -21.86
CA GLU A 51 -24.81 14.01 -21.45
C GLU A 51 -24.94 14.16 -19.93
N SER A 52 -26.00 13.59 -19.33
CA SER A 52 -26.19 13.59 -17.87
C SER A 52 -25.07 12.89 -17.10
N GLN A 53 -24.42 11.92 -17.73
CA GLN A 53 -23.27 11.19 -17.20
C GLN A 53 -21.92 11.88 -17.49
N GLY A 54 -21.94 13.00 -18.24
CA GLY A 54 -20.75 13.80 -18.55
C GLY A 54 -19.82 13.19 -19.63
N TYR A 55 -20.30 12.23 -20.43
CA TYR A 55 -19.54 11.66 -21.56
C TYR A 55 -19.58 12.53 -22.79
N ILE A 56 -20.66 13.27 -22.98
CA ILE A 56 -20.84 14.17 -24.13
C ILE A 56 -21.39 15.52 -23.66
N ILE A 57 -21.22 16.54 -24.48
CA ILE A 57 -21.76 17.88 -24.28
C ILE A 57 -22.52 18.33 -25.52
N ALA A 58 -23.71 18.91 -25.33
CA ALA A 58 -24.43 19.55 -26.40
C ALA A 58 -23.85 20.94 -26.68
N ARG A 59 -23.58 21.26 -27.96
CA ARG A 59 -23.27 22.63 -28.40
C ARG A 59 -24.47 23.17 -29.20
N PRO A 60 -25.09 24.24 -28.78
CA PRO A 60 -26.23 24.83 -29.49
C PRO A 60 -25.92 24.98 -30.98
N GLN A 61 -26.85 24.57 -31.85
CA GLN A 61 -26.79 24.61 -33.30
C GLN A 61 -25.62 23.80 -33.94
N SER A 62 -24.75 23.13 -33.13
CA SER A 62 -23.58 22.42 -33.62
C SER A 62 -23.64 20.90 -33.43
N GLY A 63 -24.44 20.41 -32.46
CA GLY A 63 -24.61 18.98 -32.17
C GLY A 63 -23.93 18.52 -30.86
N TYR A 64 -23.67 17.22 -30.75
CA TYR A 64 -23.09 16.60 -29.56
C TYR A 64 -21.62 16.30 -29.78
N TYR A 65 -20.81 16.55 -28.76
CA TYR A 65 -19.37 16.38 -28.77
C TYR A 65 -18.91 15.57 -27.56
N VAL A 66 -17.88 14.76 -27.72
CA VAL A 66 -17.26 14.05 -26.59
C VAL A 66 -16.67 15.06 -25.62
N ALA A 67 -17.01 14.92 -24.34
CA ALA A 67 -16.56 15.85 -23.29
C ALA A 67 -15.05 15.71 -23.05
N PRO A 68 -14.35 16.81 -22.70
CA PRO A 68 -12.90 16.77 -22.41
C PRO A 68 -12.52 15.84 -21.25
N GLN A 69 -13.45 15.55 -20.34
CA GLN A 69 -13.27 14.66 -19.19
C GLN A 69 -13.83 13.24 -19.42
N ALA A 70 -14.31 12.93 -20.64
CA ALA A 70 -14.93 11.65 -20.96
C ALA A 70 -13.94 10.48 -21.01
N ILE A 71 -12.62 10.73 -21.08
CA ILE A 71 -11.60 9.74 -20.81
C ILE A 71 -11.41 9.68 -19.29
N LYS A 72 -12.40 9.18 -18.55
CA LYS A 72 -12.08 8.45 -17.34
C LYS A 72 -11.32 7.21 -17.83
N MET A 73 -10.05 7.08 -17.42
CA MET A 73 -9.29 5.86 -17.66
C MET A 73 -10.19 4.66 -17.41
N PRO A 74 -10.13 3.62 -18.25
CA PRO A 74 -10.93 2.43 -18.03
C PRO A 74 -10.74 2.04 -16.56
N LYS A 75 -11.84 1.84 -15.83
CA LYS A 75 -11.78 1.28 -14.48
C LYS A 75 -10.96 0.02 -14.62
N ALA A 76 -9.80 -0.03 -13.94
CA ALA A 76 -9.01 -1.25 -13.94
C ALA A 76 -9.97 -2.38 -13.52
N PRO A 77 -10.10 -3.44 -14.32
CA PRO A 77 -11.03 -4.50 -13.98
C PRO A 77 -10.67 -5.03 -12.60
N VAL A 78 -11.68 -5.31 -11.79
CA VAL A 78 -11.50 -6.12 -10.60
C VAL A 78 -11.09 -7.49 -11.11
N ILE A 79 -9.81 -7.85 -10.97
CA ILE A 79 -9.28 -9.12 -11.47
C ILE A 79 -9.24 -10.07 -10.29
N PRO A 80 -10.09 -11.11 -10.24
CA PRO A 80 -9.91 -12.18 -9.27
C PRO A 80 -8.59 -12.89 -9.60
N VAL A 81 -7.72 -12.99 -8.60
CA VAL A 81 -6.48 -13.76 -8.74
C VAL A 81 -6.83 -15.23 -8.71
N THR A 82 -6.75 -15.89 -9.86
CA THR A 82 -6.86 -17.34 -9.93
C THR A 82 -5.51 -17.99 -9.59
N ARG A 83 -5.56 -19.18 -9.01
CA ARG A 83 -4.39 -19.93 -8.53
C ARG A 83 -3.37 -20.25 -9.63
N ASP A 84 -3.82 -20.27 -10.89
CA ASP A 84 -3.02 -20.64 -12.07
C ASP A 84 -2.12 -19.46 -12.57
N GLU A 85 -2.37 -18.24 -12.14
CA GLU A 85 -1.55 -17.05 -12.43
C GLU A 85 -0.47 -16.78 -11.37
N ALA A 86 -0.38 -17.61 -10.33
CA ALA A 86 0.69 -17.58 -9.35
C ALA A 86 2.00 -18.07 -10.00
N VAL A 87 2.52 -17.30 -10.96
CA VAL A 87 3.95 -17.33 -11.24
C VAL A 87 4.63 -17.17 -9.90
N ASP A 88 5.61 -17.98 -9.65
CA ASP A 88 6.44 -18.14 -8.46
C ASP A 88 6.97 -16.81 -7.88
N ILE A 89 6.03 -15.89 -7.57
CA ILE A 89 6.30 -14.60 -6.89
C ILE A 89 7.12 -14.86 -5.64
N ASN A 90 6.89 -15.97 -4.97
CA ASN A 90 7.57 -16.33 -3.73
C ASN A 90 9.04 -16.62 -3.95
N THR A 91 9.40 -17.41 -4.97
CA THR A 91 10.79 -17.65 -5.34
C THR A 91 11.44 -16.37 -5.80
N TYR A 92 10.82 -15.60 -6.65
CA TYR A 92 11.35 -14.33 -7.13
C TYR A 92 11.63 -13.34 -5.99
N ILE A 93 10.69 -13.16 -5.06
CA ILE A 93 10.85 -12.31 -3.87
C ILE A 93 11.99 -12.85 -2.98
N PHE A 94 12.04 -14.17 -2.79
CA PHE A 94 13.09 -14.79 -1.98
C PHE A 94 14.47 -14.53 -2.58
N ASP A 95 14.64 -14.74 -3.88
CA ASP A 95 15.92 -14.53 -4.58
C ASP A 95 16.34 -13.06 -4.53
N MET A 96 15.42 -12.12 -4.72
CA MET A 96 15.67 -10.69 -4.58
C MET A 96 16.10 -10.30 -3.17
N LEU A 97 15.47 -10.89 -2.15
CA LEU A 97 15.86 -10.66 -0.75
C LEU A 97 17.24 -11.26 -0.43
N GLN A 98 17.57 -12.41 -1.00
CA GLN A 98 18.90 -13.02 -0.86
C GLN A 98 19.98 -12.17 -1.54
N ALA A 99 19.75 -11.72 -2.78
CA ALA A 99 20.66 -10.82 -3.50
C ALA A 99 20.93 -9.52 -2.74
N SER A 100 19.94 -9.01 -2.03
CA SER A 100 20.08 -7.79 -1.20
C SER A 100 20.95 -7.98 0.06
N ARG A 101 21.36 -9.22 0.38
CA ARG A 101 22.27 -9.50 1.51
C ARG A 101 23.74 -9.35 1.13
N ASP A 102 24.06 -9.37 -0.15
CA ASP A 102 25.44 -9.16 -0.62
C ASP A 102 25.84 -7.69 -0.35
N PRO A 103 26.88 -7.44 0.49
CA PRO A 103 27.33 -6.07 0.77
C PRO A 103 27.85 -5.31 -0.46
N SER A 104 28.21 -6.03 -1.53
CA SER A 104 28.64 -5.43 -2.79
C SER A 104 27.48 -4.83 -3.57
N VAL A 105 26.23 -5.28 -3.33
CA VAL A 105 25.03 -4.79 -4.01
C VAL A 105 24.50 -3.51 -3.38
N VAL A 106 24.23 -2.49 -4.19
CA VAL A 106 23.55 -1.28 -3.75
C VAL A 106 22.05 -1.58 -3.58
N PRO A 107 21.48 -1.48 -2.35
CA PRO A 107 20.22 -2.13 -2.01
C PRO A 107 18.99 -1.25 -2.26
N PHE A 108 18.80 -0.73 -3.48
CA PHE A 108 17.63 0.08 -3.81
C PHE A 108 16.32 -0.73 -3.87
N ALA A 109 16.40 -2.07 -3.97
CA ALA A 109 15.24 -2.96 -3.84
C ALA A 109 14.78 -3.18 -2.40
N SER A 110 15.64 -2.93 -1.40
CA SER A 110 15.37 -3.25 0.01
C SER A 110 14.06 -2.61 0.51
N ALA A 111 13.30 -3.37 1.31
CA ALA A 111 12.15 -2.83 2.05
C ALA A 111 12.55 -2.25 3.42
N PHE A 112 13.84 -2.24 3.75
CA PHE A 112 14.35 -1.72 5.03
C PHE A 112 15.15 -0.45 4.82
N PRO A 113 15.10 0.50 5.76
CA PRO A 113 15.99 1.64 5.77
C PRO A 113 17.40 1.22 6.24
N ASP A 114 18.37 2.07 6.02
CA ASP A 114 19.73 1.91 6.49
C ASP A 114 19.78 1.67 8.01
N PRO A 115 20.35 0.56 8.49
CA PRO A 115 20.39 0.25 9.92
C PRO A 115 21.15 1.28 10.77
N ARG A 116 22.03 2.09 10.17
CA ARG A 116 22.74 3.17 10.85
C ARG A 116 21.85 4.34 11.29
N LEU A 117 20.62 4.39 10.78
CA LEU A 117 19.60 5.36 11.20
C LEU A 117 19.03 5.06 12.60
N PHE A 118 19.15 3.84 13.08
CA PHE A 118 18.54 3.38 14.33
C PHE A 118 19.43 3.64 15.57
N PRO A 119 18.83 3.88 16.73
CA PRO A 119 19.54 4.22 17.96
C PRO A 119 20.03 2.96 18.71
N LEU A 120 20.77 2.07 18.04
CA LEU A 120 21.16 0.76 18.54
C LEU A 120 21.91 0.82 19.88
N GLN A 121 22.83 1.79 20.07
CA GLN A 121 23.55 1.94 21.34
C GLN A 121 22.62 2.23 22.52
N GLN A 122 21.58 3.03 22.30
CA GLN A 122 20.62 3.37 23.36
C GLN A 122 19.72 2.18 23.67
N LEU A 123 19.27 1.46 22.63
CA LEU A 123 18.49 0.24 22.80
C LEU A 123 19.28 -0.86 23.50
N ASN A 124 20.56 -1.01 23.19
CA ASN A 124 21.43 -1.96 23.87
C ASN A 124 21.61 -1.61 25.37
N ARG A 125 21.65 -0.30 25.72
CA ARG A 125 21.68 0.12 27.11
C ARG A 125 20.38 -0.25 27.83
N SER A 126 19.21 -0.01 27.21
CA SER A 126 17.92 -0.41 27.76
C SER A 126 17.86 -1.94 27.95
N LEU A 127 18.31 -2.71 26.96
CA LEU A 127 18.37 -4.17 27.06
C LEU A 127 19.28 -4.64 28.19
N ALA A 128 20.47 -4.07 28.32
CA ALA A 128 21.41 -4.39 29.41
C ALA A 128 20.83 -4.03 30.78
N GLN A 129 20.12 -2.92 30.90
CA GLN A 129 19.45 -2.52 32.15
C GLN A 129 18.37 -3.52 32.53
N VAL A 130 17.51 -3.87 31.61
CA VAL A 130 16.41 -4.83 31.81
C VAL A 130 16.96 -6.21 32.19
N SER A 131 18.04 -6.67 31.55
CA SER A 131 18.66 -7.98 31.84
C SER A 131 19.17 -8.09 33.28
N LYS A 132 19.50 -6.98 33.93
CA LYS A 132 19.93 -6.96 35.36
C LYS A 132 18.75 -7.07 36.31
N THR A 133 17.56 -6.64 35.91
CA THR A 133 16.37 -6.56 36.79
C THR A 133 15.32 -7.61 36.42
N ALA A 134 15.49 -8.33 35.33
CA ALA A 134 14.56 -9.37 34.90
C ALA A 134 14.46 -10.50 35.92
N THR A 135 13.26 -10.86 36.29
CA THR A 135 12.94 -11.98 37.19
C THR A 135 12.55 -13.23 36.38
N ALA A 136 12.61 -14.41 36.99
CA ALA A 136 12.12 -15.64 36.33
C ALA A 136 10.63 -15.53 35.93
N MET A 137 9.85 -14.79 36.69
CA MET A 137 8.42 -14.57 36.41
C MET A 137 8.19 -13.68 35.19
N SER A 138 9.09 -12.74 34.88
CA SER A 138 8.94 -11.83 33.73
C SER A 138 8.92 -12.59 32.39
N VAL A 139 9.41 -13.82 32.34
CA VAL A 139 9.35 -14.71 31.17
C VAL A 139 7.93 -15.19 30.89
N ILE A 140 7.15 -15.47 31.94
CA ILE A 140 5.78 -15.99 31.83
C ILE A 140 4.76 -14.85 31.66
N GLU A 141 5.01 -13.69 32.27
CA GLU A 141 4.12 -12.52 32.23
C GLU A 141 3.92 -11.94 30.82
N ASN A 142 4.75 -12.33 29.85
CA ASN A 142 4.67 -11.83 28.48
C ASN A 142 3.96 -12.78 27.51
N LEU A 143 3.22 -13.78 27.99
CA LEU A 143 2.27 -14.53 27.15
C LEU A 143 1.22 -13.58 26.53
N PRO A 144 0.49 -14.01 25.48
CA PRO A 144 -0.53 -13.15 24.91
C PRO A 144 -1.46 -12.56 25.98
N PRO A 145 -1.74 -11.27 25.91
CA PRO A 145 -1.49 -10.30 24.84
C PRO A 145 -0.12 -9.61 24.88
N GLY A 146 0.84 -10.05 25.67
CA GLY A 146 2.14 -9.46 25.82
C GLY A 146 2.25 -8.48 27.00
N ASN A 147 3.42 -7.87 27.20
CA ASN A 147 3.75 -7.06 28.33
C ASN A 147 2.76 -5.89 28.54
N ALA A 148 2.19 -5.78 29.74
CA ALA A 148 1.15 -4.81 30.08
C ALA A 148 1.65 -3.35 29.97
N GLU A 149 2.88 -3.06 30.40
CA GLU A 149 3.45 -1.72 30.32
C GLU A 149 3.72 -1.30 28.87
N LEU A 150 4.14 -2.24 28.00
CA LEU A 150 4.31 -1.98 26.59
C LEU A 150 2.97 -1.67 25.91
N ARG A 151 1.92 -2.46 26.21
CA ARG A 151 0.56 -2.20 25.69
C ARG A 151 0.05 -0.83 26.16
N GLN A 152 0.28 -0.49 27.41
CA GLN A 152 -0.04 0.82 27.95
C GLN A 152 0.73 1.96 27.24
N ALA A 153 2.04 1.77 26.99
CA ALA A 153 2.85 2.75 26.26
C ALA A 153 2.33 2.97 24.84
N ILE A 154 1.93 1.90 24.16
CA ILE A 154 1.32 1.98 22.82
C ILE A 154 -0.04 2.68 22.88
N ALA A 155 -0.91 2.33 23.84
CA ALA A 155 -2.22 2.98 24.03
C ALA A 155 -2.08 4.49 24.26
N ARG A 156 -1.08 4.92 25.05
CA ARG A 156 -0.78 6.36 25.24
C ARG A 156 -0.40 7.05 23.95
N ARG A 157 0.30 6.38 23.03
CA ARG A 157 0.64 6.95 21.73
C ARG A 157 -0.59 7.15 20.83
N TYR A 158 -1.58 6.26 20.90
CA TYR A 158 -2.88 6.48 20.24
C TYR A 158 -3.62 7.66 20.87
N ALA A 159 -3.65 7.75 22.22
CA ALA A 159 -4.31 8.83 22.93
C ALA A 159 -3.73 10.21 22.59
N LEU A 160 -2.41 10.32 22.38
CA LEU A 160 -1.75 11.56 21.90
C LEU A 160 -2.20 11.99 20.50
N GLN A 161 -2.80 11.10 19.72
CA GLN A 161 -3.40 11.38 18.43
C GLN A 161 -4.93 11.51 18.47
N GLY A 162 -5.52 11.56 19.68
CA GLY A 162 -6.96 11.64 19.86
C GLY A 162 -7.71 10.33 19.61
N ILE A 163 -7.00 9.18 19.55
CA ILE A 163 -7.59 7.86 19.32
C ILE A 163 -7.64 7.12 20.66
N THR A 164 -8.85 6.73 21.09
CA THR A 164 -9.04 5.97 22.34
C THR A 164 -9.01 4.48 22.04
N ILE A 165 -7.98 3.79 22.56
CA ILE A 165 -7.81 2.33 22.46
C ILE A 165 -7.43 1.83 23.85
N SER A 166 -8.17 0.84 24.36
CA SER A 166 -7.82 0.17 25.62
C SER A 166 -6.52 -0.64 25.45
N PRO A 167 -5.62 -0.67 26.46
CA PRO A 167 -4.49 -1.59 26.45
C PRO A 167 -4.90 -3.06 26.27
N ASP A 168 -6.11 -3.45 26.66
CA ASP A 168 -6.63 -4.82 26.52
C ASP A 168 -7.05 -5.18 25.09
N GLU A 169 -7.23 -4.16 24.24
CA GLU A 169 -7.45 -4.34 22.81
C GLU A 169 -6.15 -4.53 22.01
N ILE A 170 -4.99 -4.32 22.64
CA ILE A 170 -3.69 -4.39 21.99
C ILE A 170 -3.05 -5.75 22.25
N VAL A 171 -2.65 -6.42 21.17
CA VAL A 171 -1.89 -7.68 21.22
C VAL A 171 -0.51 -7.45 20.63
N ILE A 172 0.53 -7.70 21.43
CA ILE A 172 1.94 -7.61 21.00
C ILE A 172 2.31 -8.82 20.16
N THR A 173 2.97 -8.60 19.05
CA THR A 173 3.28 -9.63 18.04
C THR A 173 4.75 -9.61 17.64
N ALA A 174 5.22 -10.69 16.99
CA ALA A 174 6.58 -10.81 16.46
C ALA A 174 6.74 -9.98 15.15
N GLY A 175 6.45 -8.68 15.25
CA GLY A 175 6.41 -7.73 14.14
C GLY A 175 5.05 -7.64 13.46
N ALA A 176 4.90 -6.65 12.58
CA ALA A 176 3.62 -6.37 11.92
C ALA A 176 3.13 -7.54 11.04
N LEU A 177 4.03 -8.31 10.42
CA LEU A 177 3.61 -9.42 9.56
C LEU A 177 2.84 -10.50 10.33
N GLU A 178 3.22 -10.78 11.58
CA GLU A 178 2.43 -11.65 12.45
C GLU A 178 1.08 -11.00 12.80
N ALA A 179 1.06 -9.72 13.17
CA ALA A 179 -0.17 -8.98 13.45
C ALA A 179 -1.17 -9.06 12.28
N LEU A 180 -0.69 -8.83 11.06
CA LEU A 180 -1.48 -8.89 9.82
C LEU A 180 -2.02 -10.29 9.53
N ASN A 181 -1.17 -11.32 9.68
CA ASN A 181 -1.57 -12.71 9.47
C ASN A 181 -2.58 -13.20 10.52
N LEU A 182 -2.39 -12.85 11.78
CA LEU A 182 -3.34 -13.18 12.85
C LEU A 182 -4.66 -12.43 12.67
N SER A 183 -4.60 -11.19 12.18
CA SER A 183 -5.78 -10.40 11.84
C SER A 183 -6.61 -11.06 10.73
N LEU A 184 -5.95 -11.50 9.64
CA LEU A 184 -6.62 -12.26 8.58
C LEU A 184 -7.29 -13.52 9.14
N GLN A 185 -6.56 -14.36 9.89
CA GLN A 185 -7.09 -15.58 10.49
C GLN A 185 -8.24 -15.32 11.47
N ALA A 186 -8.26 -14.13 12.08
CA ALA A 186 -9.33 -13.79 13.02
C ALA A 186 -10.65 -13.45 12.31
N VAL A 187 -10.61 -12.99 11.06
CA VAL A 187 -11.80 -12.46 10.36
C VAL A 187 -12.17 -13.20 9.08
N THR A 188 -11.36 -14.19 8.66
CA THR A 188 -11.58 -14.97 7.44
C THR A 188 -11.46 -16.46 7.67
N GLU A 189 -12.03 -17.25 6.75
CA GLU A 189 -11.87 -18.69 6.62
C GLU A 189 -11.32 -19.03 5.22
N PRO A 190 -10.67 -20.19 5.02
CA PRO A 190 -10.18 -20.61 3.71
C PRO A 190 -11.26 -20.52 2.62
N GLY A 191 -10.94 -19.86 1.51
CA GLY A 191 -11.88 -19.64 0.40
C GLY A 191 -12.59 -18.28 0.42
N ASP A 192 -12.48 -17.51 1.50
CA ASP A 192 -13.04 -16.17 1.59
C ASP A 192 -12.32 -15.17 0.68
N TRP A 193 -13.06 -14.14 0.24
CA TRP A 193 -12.54 -13.04 -0.55
C TRP A 193 -11.96 -11.93 0.34
N VAL A 194 -10.78 -11.50 -0.01
CA VAL A 194 -10.08 -10.36 0.64
C VAL A 194 -9.68 -9.35 -0.42
N ILE A 195 -10.09 -8.10 -0.23
CA ILE A 195 -9.67 -6.99 -1.09
C ILE A 195 -8.26 -6.54 -0.73
N VAL A 196 -7.47 -6.29 -1.76
CA VAL A 196 -6.14 -5.67 -1.68
C VAL A 196 -6.01 -4.54 -2.70
N GLU A 197 -5.08 -3.63 -2.46
CA GLU A 197 -4.68 -2.60 -3.43
C GLU A 197 -4.00 -3.24 -4.64
N ASN A 198 -3.99 -2.55 -5.77
CA ASN A 198 -3.20 -2.94 -6.94
C ASN A 198 -2.43 -1.73 -7.49
N PRO A 199 -1.10 -1.64 -7.27
CA PRO A 199 -0.22 -2.63 -6.63
C PRO A 199 -0.32 -2.61 -5.10
N CYS A 200 0.01 -3.72 -4.44
CA CYS A 200 0.00 -3.86 -2.99
C CYS A 200 1.33 -4.38 -2.45
N PHE A 201 1.51 -4.32 -1.15
CA PHE A 201 2.64 -4.99 -0.50
C PHE A 201 2.59 -6.51 -0.76
N TYR A 202 3.65 -7.07 -1.34
CA TYR A 202 3.71 -8.48 -1.71
C TYR A 202 3.44 -9.45 -0.55
N GLY A 203 3.76 -9.05 0.68
CA GLY A 203 3.46 -9.86 1.87
C GLY A 203 1.96 -10.09 2.09
N ALA A 204 1.08 -9.23 1.56
CA ALA A 204 -0.35 -9.46 1.56
C ALA A 204 -0.70 -10.64 0.63
N LEU A 205 -0.19 -10.63 -0.61
CA LEU A 205 -0.43 -11.72 -1.57
C LEU A 205 0.07 -13.07 -1.03
N GLN A 206 1.28 -13.09 -0.45
CA GLN A 206 1.85 -14.28 0.19
C GLN A 206 0.99 -14.80 1.36
N ALA A 207 0.45 -13.90 2.17
CA ALA A 207 -0.41 -14.27 3.29
C ALA A 207 -1.74 -14.85 2.81
N LEU A 208 -2.36 -14.25 1.78
CA LEU A 208 -3.61 -14.73 1.19
C LEU A 208 -3.43 -16.11 0.58
N GLU A 209 -2.36 -16.34 -0.19
CA GLU A 209 -2.03 -17.65 -0.75
C GLU A 209 -1.87 -18.71 0.35
N ARG A 210 -1.03 -18.42 1.36
CA ARG A 210 -0.76 -19.33 2.47
C ARG A 210 -2.02 -19.70 3.25
N LEU A 211 -2.94 -18.75 3.43
CA LEU A 211 -4.20 -18.96 4.13
C LEU A 211 -5.32 -19.48 3.22
N ARG A 212 -5.02 -19.77 1.93
CA ARG A 212 -5.97 -20.23 0.93
C ARG A 212 -7.16 -19.26 0.75
N LEU A 213 -6.91 -17.97 0.85
CA LEU A 213 -7.87 -16.91 0.61
C LEU A 213 -7.85 -16.49 -0.87
N LYS A 214 -8.93 -15.88 -1.32
CA LYS A 214 -9.04 -15.31 -2.66
C LYS A 214 -8.72 -13.83 -2.61
N ALA A 215 -7.75 -13.39 -3.40
CA ALA A 215 -7.44 -11.97 -3.55
C ALA A 215 -8.37 -11.31 -4.57
N LEU A 216 -8.88 -10.14 -4.22
CA LEU A 216 -9.65 -9.27 -5.09
C LEU A 216 -8.93 -7.93 -5.17
N SER A 217 -8.30 -7.66 -6.31
CA SER A 217 -7.53 -6.44 -6.52
C SER A 217 -8.43 -5.27 -6.89
N VAL A 218 -8.28 -4.13 -6.21
CA VAL A 218 -9.00 -2.89 -6.51
C VAL A 218 -8.03 -1.84 -7.04
N ALA A 219 -8.46 -1.12 -8.09
CA ALA A 219 -7.67 -0.07 -8.72
C ALA A 219 -7.18 0.96 -7.70
N THR A 220 -5.91 1.30 -7.81
CA THR A 220 -5.23 2.20 -6.87
C THR A 220 -4.42 3.23 -7.67
N ASP A 221 -4.78 4.50 -7.53
CA ASP A 221 -4.05 5.60 -8.14
C ASP A 221 -2.77 5.91 -7.37
N VAL A 222 -1.72 6.32 -8.07
CA VAL A 222 -0.39 6.60 -7.46
C VAL A 222 -0.39 7.79 -6.49
N LYS A 223 -1.35 8.69 -6.57
CA LYS A 223 -1.50 9.87 -5.70
C LYS A 223 -2.70 9.77 -4.79
N GLU A 224 -3.85 9.44 -5.37
CA GLU A 224 -5.12 9.42 -4.67
C GLU A 224 -5.37 8.13 -3.89
N GLY A 225 -4.59 7.08 -4.15
CA GLY A 225 -4.74 5.76 -3.54
C GLY A 225 -5.96 5.00 -4.04
N ILE A 226 -6.51 4.08 -3.23
CA ILE A 226 -7.60 3.19 -3.62
C ILE A 226 -8.82 3.94 -4.17
N ASP A 227 -9.40 3.45 -5.28
CA ASP A 227 -10.64 3.97 -5.85
C ASP A 227 -11.84 3.45 -5.04
N LEU A 228 -12.52 4.35 -4.32
CA LEU A 228 -13.67 3.99 -3.47
C LEU A 228 -14.89 3.56 -4.28
N GLN A 229 -15.05 4.02 -5.52
CA GLN A 229 -16.15 3.56 -6.36
C GLN A 229 -15.90 2.13 -6.86
N ALA A 230 -14.67 1.83 -7.28
CA ALA A 230 -14.27 0.48 -7.63
C ALA A 230 -14.35 -0.47 -6.42
N LEU A 231 -13.98 0.01 -5.23
CA LEU A 231 -14.14 -0.73 -3.98
C LEU A 231 -15.62 -1.05 -3.71
N GLU A 232 -16.51 -0.08 -3.82
CA GLU A 232 -17.95 -0.29 -3.59
C GLU A 232 -18.55 -1.31 -4.56
N LEU A 233 -18.19 -1.23 -5.85
CA LEU A 233 -18.62 -2.22 -6.85
C LEU A 233 -18.12 -3.63 -6.50
N ALA A 234 -16.88 -3.76 -6.06
CA ALA A 234 -16.32 -5.04 -5.63
C ALA A 234 -17.06 -5.61 -4.41
N LEU A 235 -17.43 -4.75 -3.46
CA LEU A 235 -18.21 -5.13 -2.27
C LEU A 235 -19.66 -5.55 -2.61
N GLN A 236 -20.24 -5.00 -3.68
CA GLN A 236 -21.56 -5.37 -4.17
C GLN A 236 -21.57 -6.71 -4.92
N GLU A 237 -20.48 -7.00 -5.65
CA GLU A 237 -20.39 -8.14 -6.54
C GLU A 237 -19.88 -9.40 -5.83
N TYR A 238 -18.97 -9.25 -4.84
CA TYR A 238 -18.32 -10.37 -4.19
C TYR A 238 -18.61 -10.41 -2.68
N PRO A 239 -18.71 -11.62 -2.07
CA PRO A 239 -18.92 -11.78 -0.64
C PRO A 239 -17.61 -11.56 0.14
N VAL A 240 -17.09 -10.33 0.09
CA VAL A 240 -15.83 -9.94 0.71
C VAL A 240 -15.94 -10.01 2.23
N LYS A 241 -14.90 -10.53 2.90
CA LYS A 241 -14.82 -10.62 4.37
C LYS A 241 -13.89 -9.61 4.98
N ALA A 242 -12.80 -9.28 4.30
CA ALA A 242 -11.81 -8.32 4.78
C ALA A 242 -11.20 -7.52 3.63
N CYS A 243 -10.62 -6.37 3.98
CA CYS A 243 -9.73 -5.61 3.14
C CYS A 243 -8.37 -5.49 3.84
N TRP A 244 -7.27 -5.74 3.15
CA TRP A 244 -5.92 -5.40 3.63
C TRP A 244 -5.41 -4.20 2.85
N LEU A 245 -5.29 -3.06 3.50
CA LEU A 245 -4.91 -1.79 2.87
C LEU A 245 -3.84 -1.06 3.69
N MET A 246 -3.06 -0.22 3.00
CA MET A 246 -2.11 0.71 3.60
C MET A 246 -2.60 2.14 3.39
N THR A 247 -3.15 2.77 4.40
CA THR A 247 -3.73 4.12 4.29
C THR A 247 -2.70 5.25 4.45
N ASN A 248 -1.50 4.93 4.96
CA ASN A 248 -0.38 5.86 5.15
C ASN A 248 0.89 5.32 4.49
N SER A 249 1.57 6.16 3.69
CA SER A 249 2.86 5.83 3.07
C SER A 249 2.85 4.45 2.42
N GLN A 250 1.86 4.19 1.58
CA GLN A 250 1.60 2.89 0.96
C GLN A 250 2.86 2.33 0.27
N ASN A 251 3.07 1.05 0.40
CA ASN A 251 4.13 0.32 -0.27
C ASN A 251 3.54 -0.51 -1.43
N PRO A 252 3.87 -0.20 -2.71
CA PRO A 252 5.06 0.54 -3.16
C PRO A 252 4.86 2.01 -3.54
N LEU A 253 3.63 2.52 -3.66
CA LEU A 253 3.31 3.80 -4.30
C LEU A 253 3.69 5.03 -3.44
N GLY A 254 3.68 4.90 -2.12
CA GLY A 254 4.07 5.94 -1.18
C GLY A 254 2.99 6.98 -0.88
N PHE A 255 1.78 6.86 -1.41
CA PHE A 255 0.69 7.79 -1.11
C PHE A 255 0.25 7.70 0.36
N THR A 256 -0.42 8.72 0.83
CA THR A 256 -1.16 8.76 2.09
C THR A 256 -2.57 9.26 1.80
N LEU A 257 -3.59 8.48 2.17
CA LEU A 257 -4.98 8.87 1.97
C LEU A 257 -5.32 10.11 2.79
N THR A 258 -6.14 10.98 2.22
CA THR A 258 -6.65 12.15 2.94
C THR A 258 -7.55 11.73 4.11
N PRO A 259 -7.69 12.56 5.17
CA PRO A 259 -8.61 12.28 6.28
C PRO A 259 -10.03 11.99 5.82
N GLN A 260 -10.52 12.74 4.83
CA GLN A 260 -11.86 12.57 4.26
C GLN A 260 -12.02 11.21 3.60
N LYS A 261 -11.01 10.79 2.81
CA LYS A 261 -11.03 9.50 2.12
C LYS A 261 -10.95 8.32 3.09
N LYS A 262 -10.18 8.44 4.18
CA LYS A 262 -10.14 7.44 5.25
C LYS A 262 -11.50 7.31 5.95
N ALA A 263 -12.15 8.43 6.26
CA ALA A 263 -13.49 8.44 6.85
C ALA A 263 -14.51 7.76 5.93
N GLN A 264 -14.48 8.08 4.63
CA GLN A 264 -15.35 7.46 3.62
C GLN A 264 -15.06 5.95 3.47
N LEU A 265 -13.80 5.55 3.43
CA LEU A 265 -13.37 4.15 3.38
C LEU A 265 -13.95 3.36 4.56
N VAL A 266 -13.75 3.86 5.79
CA VAL A 266 -14.24 3.18 7.00
C VAL A 266 -15.76 3.11 7.01
N ALA A 267 -16.45 4.19 6.64
CA ALA A 267 -17.91 4.21 6.55
C ALA A 267 -18.45 3.19 5.52
N LEU A 268 -17.81 3.13 4.34
CA LEU A 268 -18.18 2.18 3.28
C LEU A 268 -18.00 0.74 3.75
N LEU A 269 -16.85 0.38 4.33
CA LEU A 269 -16.59 -0.98 4.81
C LEU A 269 -17.54 -1.38 5.94
N ASN A 270 -17.89 -0.46 6.84
CA ASN A 270 -18.88 -0.70 7.89
C ASN A 270 -20.27 -0.97 7.31
N GLN A 271 -20.67 -0.26 6.25
CA GLN A 271 -21.96 -0.48 5.57
C GLN A 271 -22.09 -1.92 5.05
N TYR A 272 -20.99 -2.51 4.54
CA TYR A 272 -20.95 -3.87 4.03
C TYR A 272 -20.52 -4.92 5.08
N ASN A 273 -20.30 -4.49 6.33
CA ASN A 273 -19.81 -5.34 7.42
C ASN A 273 -18.49 -6.06 7.08
N VAL A 274 -17.57 -5.36 6.42
CA VAL A 274 -16.26 -5.86 6.00
C VAL A 274 -15.17 -5.28 6.91
N THR A 275 -14.28 -6.13 7.41
CA THR A 275 -13.21 -5.71 8.30
C THR A 275 -12.04 -5.12 7.53
N LEU A 276 -11.57 -3.94 7.92
CA LEU A 276 -10.32 -3.36 7.45
C LEU A 276 -9.14 -3.88 8.29
N ILE A 277 -8.18 -4.53 7.64
CA ILE A 277 -6.87 -4.82 8.20
C ILE A 277 -5.94 -3.72 7.69
N GLU A 278 -5.65 -2.76 8.55
CA GLU A 278 -4.84 -1.61 8.22
C GLU A 278 -3.37 -1.88 8.53
N ASP A 279 -2.54 -1.96 7.49
CA ASP A 279 -1.08 -2.07 7.61
C ASP A 279 -0.47 -0.67 7.69
N ASP A 280 -0.03 -0.26 8.87
CA ASP A 280 0.45 1.10 9.15
C ASP A 280 1.89 1.13 9.69
N VAL A 281 2.78 0.34 9.09
CA VAL A 281 4.18 0.22 9.53
C VAL A 281 5.04 1.44 9.22
N TYR A 282 4.59 2.34 8.34
CA TYR A 282 5.31 3.54 7.94
C TYR A 282 4.76 4.83 8.55
N SER A 283 3.73 4.78 9.39
CA SER A 283 3.03 5.96 9.93
C SER A 283 3.90 6.97 10.66
N GLU A 284 5.02 6.53 11.23
CA GLU A 284 5.97 7.43 11.89
C GLU A 284 6.92 8.16 10.92
N LEU A 285 6.89 7.83 9.62
CA LEU A 285 7.85 8.29 8.61
C LEU A 285 7.27 9.37 7.68
N TYR A 286 6.49 10.28 8.22
CA TYR A 286 5.90 11.42 7.52
C TYR A 286 6.85 12.64 7.51
N PHE A 287 6.73 13.47 6.46
CA PHE A 287 7.53 14.70 6.28
C PHE A 287 6.69 15.97 6.37
N VAL A 288 5.37 15.83 6.40
CA VAL A 288 4.42 16.91 6.63
C VAL A 288 4.43 17.38 8.08
N ARG A 289 3.82 18.53 8.37
CA ARG A 289 3.83 19.14 9.71
C ARG A 289 3.12 18.27 10.75
N GLU A 290 1.97 17.70 10.39
CA GLU A 290 1.13 16.92 11.28
C GLU A 290 1.20 15.43 10.90
N LYS A 291 1.25 14.56 11.91
CA LYS A 291 1.24 13.12 11.68
C LYS A 291 -0.10 12.70 11.06
N PRO A 292 -0.10 12.02 9.90
CA PRO A 292 -1.32 11.45 9.36
C PRO A 292 -1.93 10.43 10.31
N LEU A 293 -3.23 10.56 10.57
CA LEU A 293 -3.96 9.60 11.38
C LEU A 293 -4.19 8.29 10.60
N PRO A 294 -4.17 7.13 11.25
CA PRO A 294 -4.61 5.88 10.64
C PRO A 294 -6.13 5.89 10.40
N ALA A 295 -6.64 5.04 9.50
CA ALA A 295 -8.08 4.87 9.30
C ALA A 295 -8.80 4.42 10.58
N LYS A 296 -8.12 3.75 11.49
CA LYS A 296 -8.59 3.42 12.86
C LYS A 296 -9.16 4.63 13.61
N ALA A 297 -8.72 5.86 13.32
CA ALA A 297 -9.23 7.07 13.96
C ALA A 297 -10.73 7.32 13.69
N TRP A 298 -11.26 6.82 12.59
CA TRP A 298 -12.68 6.95 12.21
C TRP A 298 -13.50 5.69 12.53
N ASP A 299 -12.88 4.66 13.10
CA ASP A 299 -13.56 3.43 13.48
C ASP A 299 -14.43 3.64 14.73
N ARG A 300 -15.74 3.37 14.61
CA ARG A 300 -16.73 3.46 15.71
C ARG A 300 -17.42 2.11 15.99
N HIS A 301 -17.05 1.06 15.24
CA HIS A 301 -17.77 -0.22 15.23
C HIS A 301 -16.83 -1.43 15.38
N ASP A 302 -15.57 -1.21 15.78
CA ASP A 302 -14.53 -2.24 15.82
C ASP A 302 -14.35 -2.98 14.48
N GLY A 303 -14.50 -2.22 13.38
CA GLY A 303 -14.33 -2.70 12.01
C GLY A 303 -12.91 -2.58 11.48
N VAL A 304 -11.99 -1.90 12.19
CA VAL A 304 -10.60 -1.71 11.79
C VAL A 304 -9.64 -2.41 12.75
N LEU A 305 -8.87 -3.37 12.24
CA LEU A 305 -7.73 -3.98 12.89
C LEU A 305 -6.46 -3.22 12.47
N HIS A 306 -5.93 -2.36 13.34
CA HIS A 306 -4.77 -1.54 13.03
C HIS A 306 -3.48 -2.27 13.42
N CYS A 307 -2.66 -2.61 12.43
CA CYS A 307 -1.41 -3.35 12.58
C CYS A 307 -0.20 -2.43 12.37
N SER A 308 0.75 -2.45 13.30
CA SER A 308 1.98 -1.66 13.18
C SER A 308 3.17 -2.34 13.85
N SER A 309 4.35 -1.73 13.77
CA SER A 309 5.56 -2.24 14.41
C SER A 309 6.61 -1.17 14.65
N PHE A 310 7.60 -1.49 15.47
CA PHE A 310 8.81 -0.68 15.64
C PHE A 310 9.89 -0.95 14.57
N SER A 311 9.64 -1.87 13.63
CA SER A 311 10.66 -2.34 12.68
C SER A 311 11.12 -1.28 11.67
N LYS A 312 10.24 -0.36 11.25
CA LYS A 312 10.57 0.65 10.23
C LYS A 312 11.06 1.96 10.82
N CYS A 313 10.72 2.24 12.07
CA CYS A 313 11.01 3.50 12.72
C CYS A 313 12.02 3.42 13.88
N LEU A 314 12.33 2.21 14.40
CA LEU A 314 13.20 2.08 15.58
C LEU A 314 14.21 0.94 15.45
N VAL A 315 13.76 -0.31 15.29
CA VAL A 315 14.68 -1.46 15.27
C VAL A 315 14.05 -2.71 14.63
N PRO A 316 14.46 -3.09 13.41
CA PRO A 316 13.93 -4.29 12.75
C PRO A 316 14.19 -5.58 13.52
N GLY A 317 15.39 -5.70 14.12
CA GLY A 317 15.88 -6.93 14.76
C GLY A 317 15.14 -7.33 16.05
N PHE A 318 14.46 -6.41 16.73
CA PHE A 318 13.69 -6.75 17.94
C PHE A 318 12.42 -7.53 17.64
N ARG A 319 11.94 -7.47 16.40
CA ARG A 319 10.74 -8.19 15.98
C ARG A 319 9.54 -7.93 16.89
N ILE A 320 9.27 -6.66 17.21
CA ILE A 320 8.10 -6.25 18.00
C ILE A 320 7.15 -5.42 17.11
N GLY A 321 5.93 -5.91 17.04
CA GLY A 321 4.78 -5.23 16.45
C GLY A 321 3.57 -5.38 17.35
N TRP A 322 2.43 -4.93 16.87
CA TRP A 322 1.15 -5.06 17.58
C TRP A 322 -0.02 -4.95 16.62
N VAL A 323 -1.16 -5.42 17.08
CA VAL A 323 -2.46 -5.10 16.51
C VAL A 323 -3.35 -4.47 17.58
N ALA A 324 -3.99 -3.34 17.23
CA ALA A 324 -5.11 -2.78 17.98
C ALA A 324 -6.40 -3.40 17.42
N ALA A 325 -6.89 -4.43 18.09
CA ALA A 325 -7.79 -5.43 17.54
C ALA A 325 -9.26 -5.28 17.97
N GLY A 326 -9.56 -4.36 18.89
CA GLY A 326 -10.91 -4.16 19.42
C GLY A 326 -11.54 -5.48 19.89
N LYS A 327 -12.77 -5.74 19.49
CA LYS A 327 -13.51 -6.99 19.82
C LYS A 327 -12.80 -8.29 19.41
N HIS A 328 -11.87 -8.24 18.47
CA HIS A 328 -11.12 -9.41 17.97
C HIS A 328 -9.89 -9.76 18.81
N ALA A 329 -9.51 -8.94 19.81
CA ALA A 329 -8.29 -9.10 20.59
C ALA A 329 -8.18 -10.50 21.20
N ARG A 330 -9.25 -11.01 21.82
CA ARG A 330 -9.26 -12.35 22.44
C ARG A 330 -9.07 -13.48 21.41
N LYS A 331 -9.67 -13.38 20.22
CA LYS A 331 -9.49 -14.37 19.15
C LYS A 331 -8.05 -14.38 18.65
N ILE A 332 -7.47 -13.20 18.46
CA ILE A 332 -6.06 -13.02 18.04
C ILE A 332 -5.09 -13.56 19.09
N GLN A 333 -5.32 -13.31 20.38
CA GLN A 333 -4.51 -13.91 21.46
C GLN A 333 -4.50 -15.44 21.40
N ARG A 334 -5.67 -16.06 21.19
CA ARG A 334 -5.78 -17.52 21.05
C ARG A 334 -5.04 -18.05 19.83
N LEU A 335 -5.13 -17.37 18.68
CA LEU A 335 -4.42 -17.72 17.46
C LEU A 335 -2.90 -17.59 17.66
N GLN A 336 -2.44 -16.52 18.31
CA GLN A 336 -1.04 -16.33 18.65
C GLN A 336 -0.51 -17.44 19.58
N LEU A 337 -1.27 -17.79 20.60
CA LEU A 337 -0.91 -18.87 21.52
C LEU A 337 -0.70 -20.21 20.79
N MET A 338 -1.49 -20.48 19.75
CA MET A 338 -1.40 -21.72 18.96
C MET A 338 -0.30 -21.68 17.89
N SER A 339 0.25 -20.50 17.55
CA SER A 339 1.26 -20.36 16.48
C SER A 339 2.66 -20.09 17.01
N THR A 340 2.87 -18.96 17.66
CA THR A 340 4.18 -18.49 18.13
C THR A 340 4.31 -18.47 19.64
N LEU A 341 3.25 -18.76 20.36
CA LEU A 341 3.08 -18.65 21.81
C LEU A 341 3.13 -17.20 22.28
N SER A 342 4.27 -16.54 22.09
CA SER A 342 4.48 -15.12 22.42
C SER A 342 5.71 -14.58 21.70
N THR A 343 5.97 -13.29 21.86
CA THR A 343 7.20 -12.66 21.36
C THR A 343 8.21 -12.43 22.49
N SER A 344 9.46 -12.16 22.15
CA SER A 344 10.60 -12.07 23.06
C SER A 344 10.36 -11.10 24.24
N SER A 345 10.33 -11.63 25.46
CA SER A 345 10.14 -10.85 26.69
C SER A 345 11.22 -9.78 26.93
N PRO A 346 12.53 -10.10 26.80
CA PRO A 346 13.57 -9.09 27.00
C PRO A 346 13.44 -7.91 26.03
N MET A 347 13.00 -8.16 24.79
CA MET A 347 12.83 -7.09 23.79
C MET A 347 11.62 -6.21 24.11
N GLN A 348 10.53 -6.78 24.60
CA GLN A 348 9.38 -6.01 25.08
C GLN A 348 9.76 -5.10 26.24
N LEU A 349 10.44 -5.63 27.23
CA LEU A 349 10.89 -4.88 28.41
C LEU A 349 11.91 -3.77 28.04
N ALA A 350 12.85 -4.05 27.13
CA ALA A 350 13.79 -3.05 26.64
C ALA A 350 13.08 -1.90 25.89
N LEU A 351 11.99 -2.20 25.17
CA LEU A 351 11.16 -1.16 24.56
C LEU A 351 10.39 -0.34 25.60
N VAL A 352 9.86 -0.98 26.65
CA VAL A 352 9.22 -0.25 27.77
C VAL A 352 10.21 0.77 28.37
N ASP A 353 11.43 0.34 28.72
CA ASP A 353 12.47 1.22 29.26
C ASP A 353 12.80 2.36 28.28
N TYR A 354 12.98 2.05 27.01
CA TYR A 354 13.30 3.05 26.00
C TYR A 354 12.16 4.05 25.75
N LEU A 355 10.90 3.58 25.67
CA LEU A 355 9.71 4.40 25.43
C LEU A 355 9.32 5.25 26.65
N SER A 356 9.70 4.86 27.88
CA SER A 356 9.46 5.63 29.10
C SER A 356 10.20 6.97 29.10
N THR A 357 11.20 7.12 28.25
CA THR A 357 12.00 8.33 28.09
C THR A 357 11.55 9.16 26.90
N ARG A 358 11.89 10.47 26.86
CA ARG A 358 11.64 11.34 25.70
C ARG A 358 12.57 11.05 24.49
N ARG A 359 13.42 10.03 24.59
CA ARG A 359 14.42 9.68 23.56
C ARG A 359 13.77 9.19 22.26
N TYR A 360 12.65 8.48 22.37
CA TYR A 360 11.95 7.96 21.18
C TYR A 360 11.44 9.08 20.28
N ASP A 361 10.78 10.10 20.79
CA ASP A 361 10.28 11.21 19.98
C ASP A 361 11.40 12.07 19.39
N ALA A 362 12.50 12.23 20.13
CA ALA A 362 13.71 12.89 19.62
C ALA A 362 14.35 12.08 18.47
N HIS A 363 14.40 10.75 18.61
CA HIS A 363 14.85 9.84 17.57
C HIS A 363 13.97 9.95 16.31
N LEU A 364 12.65 9.90 16.44
CA LEU A 364 11.72 10.00 15.31
C LEU A 364 11.86 11.32 14.55
N ARG A 365 12.03 12.44 15.24
CA ARG A 365 12.28 13.75 14.59
C ARG A 365 13.57 13.74 13.78
N ARG A 366 14.65 13.16 14.33
CA ARG A 366 15.94 13.03 13.63
C ARG A 366 15.80 12.09 12.42
N LEU A 367 15.15 10.94 12.60
CA LEU A 367 14.93 9.94 11.56
C LEU A 367 14.17 10.54 10.37
N ARG A 368 13.04 11.21 10.61
CA ARG A 368 12.26 11.87 9.56
C ARG A 368 13.06 12.88 8.77
N ARG A 369 13.83 13.73 9.47
CA ARG A 369 14.71 14.72 8.80
C ARG A 369 15.73 14.04 7.90
N GLN A 370 16.43 13.01 8.41
CA GLN A 370 17.44 12.30 7.65
C GLN A 370 16.84 11.57 6.45
N LEU A 371 15.67 10.96 6.60
CA LEU A 371 14.99 10.28 5.49
C LEU A 371 14.53 11.29 4.42
N ALA A 372 13.99 12.43 4.82
CA ALA A 372 13.59 13.48 3.89
C ALA A 372 14.79 14.02 3.09
N GLU A 373 15.93 14.31 3.77
CA GLU A 373 17.16 14.74 3.13
C GLU A 373 17.72 13.71 2.14
N ARG A 374 17.73 12.42 2.54
CA ARG A 374 18.19 11.34 1.66
C ARG A 374 17.28 11.17 0.45
N LYS A 375 15.97 11.22 0.66
CA LYS A 375 14.98 11.12 -0.43
C LYS A 375 15.14 12.25 -1.44
N GLN A 376 15.35 13.47 -0.97
CA GLN A 376 15.58 14.63 -1.83
C GLN A 376 16.87 14.50 -2.66
N ARG A 377 17.96 14.01 -2.06
CA ARG A 377 19.22 13.76 -2.77
C ARG A 377 19.06 12.67 -3.83
N ALA A 378 18.44 11.57 -3.46
CA ALA A 378 18.16 10.45 -4.38
C ALA A 378 17.31 10.94 -5.57
N TRP A 379 16.24 11.69 -5.30
CA TRP A 379 15.38 12.27 -6.34
C TRP A 379 16.13 13.17 -7.30
N GLN A 380 16.99 14.07 -6.78
CA GLN A 380 17.83 14.94 -7.62
C GLN A 380 18.81 14.14 -8.50
N ALA A 381 19.41 13.08 -7.97
CA ALA A 381 20.30 12.22 -8.75
C ALA A 381 19.54 11.44 -9.83
N LEU A 382 18.36 10.92 -9.52
CA LEU A 382 17.49 10.26 -10.50
C LEU A 382 17.11 11.22 -11.64
N LEU A 383 16.69 12.45 -11.34
CA LEU A 383 16.39 13.47 -12.35
C LEU A 383 17.60 13.84 -13.21
N ARG A 384 18.81 13.76 -12.66
CA ARG A 384 20.04 14.10 -13.38
C ARG A 384 20.52 13.01 -14.33
N TYR A 385 20.38 11.75 -13.94
CA TYR A 385 21.03 10.63 -14.62
C TYR A 385 20.09 9.69 -15.37
N LEU A 386 18.79 9.69 -15.04
CA LEU A 386 17.83 8.89 -15.80
C LEU A 386 17.37 9.63 -17.06
N PRO A 387 17.03 8.91 -18.14
CA PRO A 387 16.38 9.50 -19.31
C PRO A 387 15.12 10.30 -18.93
N ALA A 388 14.82 11.35 -19.68
CA ALA A 388 13.69 12.26 -19.41
C ALA A 388 12.32 11.56 -19.52
N GLU A 389 12.25 10.46 -20.25
CA GLU A 389 11.07 9.63 -20.47
C GLU A 389 10.67 8.83 -19.21
N VAL A 390 11.59 8.64 -18.26
CA VAL A 390 11.31 7.96 -16.99
C VAL A 390 10.52 8.88 -16.08
N LYS A 391 9.31 8.49 -15.71
CA LYS A 391 8.50 9.25 -14.76
C LYS A 391 8.80 8.84 -13.32
N ILE A 392 9.00 9.82 -12.45
CA ILE A 392 9.28 9.60 -11.03
C ILE A 392 8.11 10.13 -10.20
N HIS A 393 7.38 9.23 -9.55
CA HIS A 393 6.31 9.59 -8.64
C HIS A 393 6.89 9.89 -7.25
N HIS A 394 6.76 11.13 -6.83
CA HIS A 394 7.24 11.64 -5.55
C HIS A 394 6.09 11.84 -4.56
N ASN A 395 6.34 11.56 -3.29
CA ASN A 395 5.41 11.76 -2.19
C ASN A 395 6.13 12.28 -0.92
N ASP A 396 5.38 12.86 0.03
CA ASP A 396 5.90 13.52 1.24
C ASP A 396 5.97 12.61 2.47
N SER A 397 6.22 11.32 2.26
CA SER A 397 6.35 10.36 3.35
C SER A 397 7.19 9.15 2.95
N GLY A 398 7.59 8.36 3.94
CA GLY A 398 8.35 7.14 3.73
C GLY A 398 9.69 7.36 3.02
N TYR A 399 10.23 6.30 2.47
CA TYR A 399 11.53 6.32 1.80
C TYR A 399 11.51 5.57 0.47
N PHE A 400 10.34 5.46 -0.16
CA PHE A 400 10.21 4.90 -1.50
C PHE A 400 9.89 5.99 -2.52
N LEU A 401 10.41 5.77 -3.72
CA LEU A 401 9.96 6.41 -4.95
C LEU A 401 9.43 5.31 -5.87
N TRP A 402 8.42 5.63 -6.65
CA TRP A 402 7.85 4.74 -7.65
C TRP A 402 8.18 5.31 -9.02
N LEU A 403 8.83 4.50 -9.86
CA LEU A 403 9.33 4.93 -11.17
C LEU A 403 8.62 4.16 -12.27
N GLU A 404 8.26 4.87 -13.34
CA GLU A 404 7.64 4.33 -14.55
C GLU A 404 8.63 4.43 -15.70
N LEU A 405 8.97 3.30 -16.30
CA LEU A 405 9.79 3.22 -17.51
C LEU A 405 8.93 3.53 -18.74
N PRO A 406 9.51 4.13 -19.79
CA PRO A 406 8.83 4.28 -21.07
C PRO A 406 8.62 2.91 -21.76
N GLU A 407 7.62 2.83 -22.64
CA GLU A 407 7.45 1.67 -23.51
C GLU A 407 8.60 1.53 -24.49
N PRO A 408 9.04 0.31 -24.82
CA PRO A 408 8.50 -1.00 -24.40
C PRO A 408 9.25 -1.65 -23.22
N LEU A 409 9.94 -0.89 -22.37
CA LEU A 409 10.85 -1.41 -21.34
C LEU A 409 10.13 -2.20 -20.23
N ASP A 410 10.72 -3.34 -19.81
CA ASP A 410 10.28 -4.15 -18.68
C ASP A 410 11.22 -3.96 -17.47
N ALA A 411 10.64 -3.64 -16.31
CA ALA A 411 11.41 -3.41 -15.09
C ALA A 411 11.99 -4.70 -14.49
N GLY A 412 11.42 -5.86 -14.79
CA GLY A 412 11.98 -7.17 -14.42
C GLY A 412 13.28 -7.44 -15.15
N GLU A 413 13.30 -7.23 -16.48
CA GLU A 413 14.52 -7.36 -17.28
C GLU A 413 15.59 -6.34 -16.86
N LEU A 414 15.17 -5.09 -16.62
CA LEU A 414 16.07 -4.06 -16.09
C LEU A 414 16.64 -4.46 -14.73
N SER A 415 15.84 -5.07 -13.85
CA SER A 415 16.29 -5.53 -12.53
C SER A 415 17.38 -6.61 -12.65
N LEU A 416 17.21 -7.57 -13.56
CA LEU A 416 18.22 -8.60 -13.81
C LEU A 416 19.52 -7.99 -14.35
N ALA A 417 19.42 -7.07 -15.31
CA ALA A 417 20.56 -6.36 -15.85
C ALA A 417 21.25 -5.46 -14.80
N ALA A 418 20.51 -4.77 -13.97
CA ALA A 418 21.05 -3.94 -12.89
C ALA A 418 21.81 -4.79 -11.86
N LEU A 419 21.33 -5.99 -11.56
CA LEU A 419 21.97 -6.91 -10.62
C LEU A 419 23.37 -7.36 -11.08
N THR A 420 23.61 -7.52 -12.39
CA THR A 420 24.96 -7.82 -12.91
C THR A 420 25.95 -6.67 -12.69
N HIS A 421 25.44 -5.47 -12.40
CA HIS A 421 26.22 -4.28 -12.02
C HIS A 421 26.15 -3.99 -10.52
N HIS A 422 25.81 -4.98 -9.70
CA HIS A 422 25.64 -4.85 -8.24
C HIS A 422 24.63 -3.78 -7.82
N ILE A 423 23.55 -3.63 -8.57
CA ILE A 423 22.45 -2.70 -8.28
C ILE A 423 21.15 -3.50 -8.17
N SER A 424 20.44 -3.41 -7.07
CA SER A 424 19.13 -4.03 -6.92
C SER A 424 18.00 -2.98 -7.01
N ILE A 425 16.97 -3.26 -7.79
CA ILE A 425 15.71 -2.51 -7.84
C ILE A 425 14.54 -3.47 -7.63
N ALA A 426 13.39 -3.00 -7.16
CA ALA A 426 12.22 -3.85 -6.90
C ALA A 426 11.17 -3.65 -8.00
N PRO A 427 11.09 -4.53 -9.03
CA PRO A 427 10.18 -4.36 -10.14
C PRO A 427 8.72 -4.49 -9.72
N GLY A 428 7.84 -3.82 -10.48
CA GLY A 428 6.42 -3.71 -10.18
C GLY A 428 5.68 -5.04 -10.14
N LYS A 429 6.14 -6.02 -10.89
CA LYS A 429 5.61 -7.39 -10.85
C LYS A 429 5.65 -8.04 -9.45
N MET A 430 6.53 -7.58 -8.55
CA MET A 430 6.54 -8.04 -7.16
C MET A 430 5.30 -7.62 -6.36
N PHE A 431 4.61 -6.59 -6.80
CA PHE A 431 3.54 -5.93 -6.04
C PHE A 431 2.16 -6.15 -6.63
N SER A 432 2.06 -6.99 -7.65
CA SER A 432 0.80 -7.29 -8.34
C SER A 432 0.83 -8.71 -8.89
N THR A 433 -0.33 -9.27 -9.08
CA THR A 433 -0.51 -10.57 -9.74
C THR A 433 -0.74 -10.44 -11.24
N GLY A 434 -0.84 -9.20 -11.77
CA GLY A 434 -1.07 -8.92 -13.20
C GLY A 434 0.10 -8.23 -13.88
N GLU A 435 0.08 -8.19 -15.21
CA GLU A 435 1.12 -7.61 -16.08
C GLU A 435 1.16 -6.06 -16.05
N ASN A 436 0.16 -5.39 -15.49
CA ASN A 436 -0.04 -3.94 -15.61
C ASN A 436 1.10 -3.09 -15.03
N TRP A 437 1.96 -3.67 -14.19
CA TRP A 437 3.04 -2.99 -13.50
C TRP A 437 4.44 -3.43 -13.98
N SER A 438 4.52 -4.08 -15.12
CA SER A 438 5.79 -4.58 -15.70
C SER A 438 6.81 -3.48 -15.98
N ARG A 439 6.35 -2.26 -16.30
CA ARG A 439 7.21 -1.08 -16.57
C ARG A 439 7.58 -0.28 -15.33
N PHE A 440 7.13 -0.69 -14.15
CA PHE A 440 7.33 0.08 -12.94
C PHE A 440 8.34 -0.60 -12.01
N PHE A 441 8.98 0.19 -11.17
CA PHE A 441 9.79 -0.32 -10.08
C PHE A 441 9.81 0.62 -8.87
N ARG A 442 9.96 0.02 -7.69
CA ARG A 442 10.17 0.74 -6.44
C ARG A 442 11.65 0.96 -6.19
N PHE A 443 12.00 2.18 -5.76
CA PHE A 443 13.36 2.59 -5.43
C PHE A 443 13.42 3.04 -3.97
N ASN A 444 14.31 2.45 -3.18
CA ASN A 444 14.54 2.78 -1.78
C ASN A 444 15.57 3.91 -1.65
N THR A 445 15.20 5.00 -1.01
CA THR A 445 16.03 6.19 -0.81
C THR A 445 16.61 6.31 0.61
N ALA A 446 16.34 5.34 1.50
CA ALA A 446 16.70 5.43 2.92
C ALA A 446 18.19 5.14 3.22
N TRP A 447 18.94 4.62 2.25
CA TRP A 447 20.36 4.35 2.43
C TRP A 447 21.19 5.61 2.43
N GLN A 448 22.36 5.55 3.05
CA GLN A 448 23.28 6.70 3.05
C GLN A 448 23.66 7.01 1.62
N TRP A 449 23.49 8.27 1.23
CA TRP A 449 23.82 8.71 -0.12
C TRP A 449 25.28 9.15 -0.18
N GLY A 450 26.07 8.50 -1.04
CA GLY A 450 27.48 8.77 -1.28
C GLY A 450 27.84 8.55 -2.75
N GLU A 451 29.14 8.50 -3.04
CA GLU A 451 29.65 8.32 -4.41
C GLU A 451 29.19 6.98 -5.02
N ARG A 452 29.12 5.91 -4.20
CA ARG A 452 28.68 4.59 -4.61
C ARG A 452 27.22 4.61 -5.12
N GLU A 453 26.33 5.24 -4.38
CA GLU A 453 24.92 5.36 -4.74
C GLU A 453 24.73 6.28 -5.97
N GLU A 454 25.53 7.33 -6.06
CA GLU A 454 25.55 8.23 -7.24
C GLU A 454 25.98 7.49 -8.50
N GLN A 455 27.06 6.70 -8.43
CA GLN A 455 27.54 5.90 -9.58
C GLN A 455 26.53 4.80 -9.93
N ALA A 456 25.88 4.19 -8.96
CA ALA A 456 24.84 3.18 -9.20
C ALA A 456 23.65 3.78 -9.98
N VAL A 457 23.17 4.98 -9.60
CA VAL A 457 22.10 5.65 -10.35
C VAL A 457 22.54 6.04 -11.75
N LYS A 458 23.78 6.52 -11.91
CA LYS A 458 24.34 6.84 -13.23
C LYS A 458 24.41 5.59 -14.12
N GLN A 459 24.82 4.44 -13.55
CA GLN A 459 24.85 3.16 -14.28
C GLN A 459 23.42 2.69 -14.62
N LEU A 460 22.47 2.83 -13.70
CA LEU A 460 21.07 2.50 -13.97
C LEU A 460 20.51 3.34 -15.13
N GLY A 461 20.84 4.64 -15.19
CA GLY A 461 20.47 5.51 -16.30
C GLY A 461 21.04 5.06 -17.65
N LYS A 462 22.31 4.61 -17.68
CA LYS A 462 22.90 4.01 -18.91
C LYS A 462 22.19 2.75 -19.34
N LEU A 463 21.90 1.85 -18.40
CA LEU A 463 21.18 0.60 -18.69
C LEU A 463 19.78 0.84 -19.25
N ILE A 464 19.09 1.90 -18.82
CA ILE A 464 17.81 2.31 -19.37
C ILE A 464 18.02 2.90 -20.78
N GLN A 465 18.99 3.80 -20.95
CA GLN A 465 19.26 4.45 -22.23
C GLN A 465 19.66 3.44 -23.34
N GLU A 466 20.39 2.40 -23.01
CA GLU A 466 20.83 1.35 -23.94
C GLU A 466 19.67 0.44 -24.41
N ARG A 467 18.51 0.53 -23.76
CA ARG A 467 17.32 -0.27 -24.03
C ARG A 467 16.16 0.54 -24.63
N LEU A 468 16.31 1.87 -24.67
CA LEU A 468 15.43 2.78 -25.41
C LEU A 468 15.73 2.74 -26.91
#